data_02b0bd8152dd91ec96aeed655a5ce7de
#
_entry.id   02b0bd8152dd91ec96aeed655a5ce7de
#
_cell.length_a   1.000
_cell.length_b   1.000
_cell.length_c   1.000
_cell.angle_alpha   90.00
_cell.angle_beta   90.00
_cell.angle_gamma   90.00
#
_symmetry.space_group_name_H-M   'P 1'
#
loop_
_entity.id
_entity.type
_entity.pdbx_description
1 polymer ?
#
loop_
_entity_poly.entity_id
_entity_poly.type
_entity_poly.pdbx_seq_one_letter_code
_entity_poly.pdbx_strand_id
1 'polypeptide(L)'
;MNIQIRLVTVEDYENIYELWNRTEQTRRALNPVDDSKEGIARYLKRNPNTCFIACNSNDPQKVLGVILTGHDGRRAIVHHLCVHPDYRRLGIARLLLQSTEDALRAEGISKVFGLVFKDNNAANAFWEAQGYSLRTNLNYRNKSLNPDIPQGE
;
A
#
# COMPACT_ATOMS: atom_id res chain seq x y z
N MET A 1 -11.02 -17.61 11.70
CA MET A 1 -10.71 -16.17 11.85
C MET A 1 -11.52 -15.39 10.83
N ASN A 2 -12.23 -14.37 11.29
CA ASN A 2 -12.99 -13.49 10.41
C ASN A 2 -12.14 -12.26 10.06
N ILE A 3 -11.85 -12.12 8.77
CA ILE A 3 -11.09 -10.98 8.27
C ILE A 3 -12.06 -9.88 7.89
N GLN A 4 -11.85 -8.69 8.45
CA GLN A 4 -12.61 -7.49 8.14
C GLN A 4 -11.72 -6.50 7.40
N ILE A 5 -12.27 -5.87 6.35
CA ILE A 5 -11.59 -4.80 5.63
C ILE A 5 -12.26 -3.48 6.03
N ARG A 6 -11.47 -2.51 6.42
CA ARG A 6 -11.96 -1.19 6.78
C ARG A 6 -11.01 -0.09 6.32
N LEU A 7 -11.50 1.14 6.30
CA LEU A 7 -10.66 2.29 5.95
C LEU A 7 -9.58 2.54 7.00
N VAL A 8 -8.42 2.99 6.52
CA VAL A 8 -7.33 3.45 7.40
C VAL A 8 -7.69 4.80 7.99
N THR A 9 -7.36 4.99 9.26
CA THR A 9 -7.38 6.31 9.90
C THR A 9 -5.99 6.62 10.46
N VAL A 10 -5.73 7.87 10.80
CA VAL A 10 -4.42 8.26 11.31
C VAL A 10 -4.08 7.59 12.65
N GLU A 11 -5.09 7.21 13.41
CA GLU A 11 -4.92 6.47 14.67
C GLU A 11 -4.35 5.07 14.47
N ASP A 12 -4.40 4.55 13.25
CA ASP A 12 -3.82 3.25 12.91
C ASP A 12 -2.31 3.32 12.68
N TYR A 13 -1.72 4.50 12.63
CA TYR A 13 -0.35 4.69 12.17
C TYR A 13 0.66 3.82 12.92
N GLU A 14 0.62 3.78 14.24
CA GLU A 14 1.61 3.05 15.04
C GLU A 14 1.57 1.55 14.73
N ASN A 15 0.39 0.98 14.58
CA ASN A 15 0.21 -0.44 14.25
C ASN A 15 0.61 -0.73 12.79
N ILE A 16 0.34 0.20 11.89
CA ILE A 16 0.78 0.08 10.49
C ILE A 16 2.31 0.15 10.41
N TYR A 17 2.92 1.09 11.11
CA TYR A 17 4.37 1.26 11.11
C TYR A 17 5.07 0.02 11.66
N GLU A 18 4.54 -0.57 12.72
CA GLU A 18 5.04 -1.82 13.27
C GLU A 18 4.96 -2.94 12.23
N LEU A 19 3.84 -3.04 11.53
CA LEU A 19 3.66 -4.04 10.47
C LEU A 19 4.69 -3.86 9.36
N TRP A 20 4.89 -2.63 8.89
CA TRP A 20 5.86 -2.34 7.83
C TRP A 20 7.28 -2.77 8.21
N ASN A 21 7.63 -2.69 9.48
CA ASN A 21 8.98 -3.03 9.94
C ASN A 21 9.20 -4.53 10.19
N ARG A 22 8.17 -5.36 10.00
CA ARG A 22 8.30 -6.81 10.19
C ARG A 22 9.02 -7.51 9.04
N THR A 23 9.07 -6.90 7.87
CA THR A 23 9.75 -7.49 6.70
C THR A 23 10.74 -6.52 6.11
N GLU A 24 11.86 -7.06 5.62
CA GLU A 24 12.88 -6.25 4.96
C GLU A 24 12.35 -5.62 3.67
N GLN A 25 11.52 -6.35 2.92
CA GLN A 25 10.98 -5.86 1.66
C GLN A 25 10.17 -4.57 1.85
N THR A 26 9.39 -4.50 2.92
CA THR A 26 8.63 -3.28 3.21
C THR A 26 9.52 -2.21 3.82
N ARG A 27 10.41 -2.59 4.77
CA ARG A 27 11.32 -1.63 5.43
C ARG A 27 12.14 -0.83 4.43
N ARG A 28 12.70 -1.48 3.41
CA ARG A 28 13.56 -0.81 2.43
C ARG A 28 12.81 0.18 1.55
N ALA A 29 11.48 0.12 1.52
CA ALA A 29 10.64 1.03 0.75
C ALA A 29 10.22 2.27 1.56
N LEU A 30 10.50 2.30 2.87
CA LEU A 30 10.10 3.40 3.73
C LEU A 30 11.07 4.57 3.63
N ASN A 31 10.55 5.79 3.75
CA ASN A 31 11.38 6.96 3.93
C ASN A 31 10.87 7.78 5.14
N PRO A 32 11.75 8.56 5.78
CA PRO A 32 11.42 9.20 7.05
C PRO A 32 10.47 10.39 6.92
N VAL A 33 10.22 10.88 5.72
CA VAL A 33 9.35 12.05 5.49
C VAL A 33 7.94 11.58 5.10
N ASP A 34 7.83 10.85 3.99
CA ASP A 34 6.53 10.45 3.45
C ASP A 34 5.83 9.43 4.35
N ASP A 35 6.61 8.56 4.98
CA ASP A 35 6.09 7.49 5.83
C ASP A 35 6.11 7.85 7.32
N SER A 36 6.36 9.10 7.67
CA SER A 36 6.14 9.61 9.02
C SER A 36 4.65 9.71 9.32
N LYS A 37 4.32 9.86 10.60
CA LYS A 37 2.91 10.04 10.99
C LYS A 37 2.29 11.27 10.31
N GLU A 38 3.04 12.37 10.23
CA GLU A 38 2.59 13.58 9.55
C GLU A 38 2.40 13.37 8.05
N GLY A 39 3.34 12.65 7.42
CA GLY A 39 3.26 12.33 5.99
C GLY A 39 2.05 11.47 5.67
N ILE A 40 1.82 10.44 6.47
CA ILE A 40 0.66 9.55 6.29
C ILE A 40 -0.65 10.29 6.59
N ALA A 41 -0.69 11.15 7.61
CA ALA A 41 -1.88 11.94 7.89
C ALA A 41 -2.26 12.84 6.70
N ARG A 42 -1.26 13.47 6.08
CA ARG A 42 -1.48 14.29 4.87
C ARG A 42 -1.99 13.45 3.71
N TYR A 43 -1.40 12.27 3.53
CA TYR A 43 -1.77 11.33 2.47
C TYR A 43 -3.23 10.88 2.63
N LEU A 44 -3.63 10.51 3.85
CA LEU A 44 -5.00 10.07 4.15
C LEU A 44 -6.02 11.21 4.00
N LYS A 45 -5.63 12.43 4.34
CA LYS A 45 -6.50 13.59 4.16
C LYS A 45 -6.80 13.83 2.69
N ARG A 46 -5.81 13.63 1.82
CA ARG A 46 -6.00 13.76 0.37
C ARG A 46 -6.75 12.57 -0.22
N ASN A 47 -6.53 11.39 0.33
CA ASN A 47 -7.09 10.13 -0.17
C ASN A 47 -7.81 9.37 0.94
N PRO A 48 -8.97 9.88 1.42
CA PRO A 48 -9.61 9.30 2.59
C PRO A 48 -10.32 7.96 2.34
N ASN A 49 -10.58 7.62 1.08
CA ASN A 49 -11.45 6.50 0.74
C ASN A 49 -10.76 5.35 0.00
N THR A 50 -9.44 5.41 -0.17
CA THR A 50 -8.71 4.45 -1.01
C THR A 50 -7.56 3.74 -0.28
N CYS A 51 -7.56 3.81 1.05
CA CYS A 51 -6.57 3.15 1.90
C CYS A 51 -7.30 2.24 2.89
N PHE A 52 -6.87 0.98 2.96
CA PHE A 52 -7.60 -0.05 3.72
C PHE A 52 -6.69 -0.85 4.63
N ILE A 53 -7.28 -1.30 5.74
CA ILE A 53 -6.67 -2.26 6.66
C ILE A 53 -7.49 -3.55 6.63
N ALA A 54 -6.77 -4.67 6.69
CA ALA A 54 -7.35 -5.96 7.02
C ALA A 54 -7.08 -6.24 8.50
N CYS A 55 -8.11 -6.53 9.25
CA CYS A 55 -8.00 -6.86 10.66
C CYS A 55 -8.84 -8.09 10.98
N ASN A 56 -8.62 -8.65 12.18
CA ASN A 56 -9.49 -9.67 12.72
C ASN A 56 -10.71 -8.98 13.32
N SER A 57 -11.92 -9.39 12.92
CA SER A 57 -13.16 -8.76 13.43
C SER A 57 -13.29 -8.86 14.95
N ASN A 58 -12.66 -9.86 15.59
CA ASN A 58 -12.64 -10.02 17.04
C ASN A 58 -11.57 -9.18 17.73
N ASP A 59 -10.65 -8.61 16.97
CA ASP A 59 -9.59 -7.73 17.47
C ASP A 59 -9.28 -6.69 16.38
N PRO A 60 -10.14 -5.67 16.24
CA PRO A 60 -10.03 -4.71 15.12
C PRO A 60 -8.75 -3.89 15.11
N GLN A 61 -8.03 -3.82 16.23
CA GLN A 61 -6.77 -3.08 16.31
C GLN A 61 -5.58 -3.87 15.81
N LYS A 62 -5.71 -5.19 15.69
CA LYS A 62 -4.64 -6.03 15.17
C LYS A 62 -4.63 -5.96 13.64
N VAL A 63 -3.62 -5.29 13.11
CA VAL A 63 -3.45 -5.10 11.67
C VAL A 63 -2.83 -6.35 11.06
N LEU A 64 -3.57 -7.03 10.21
CA LEU A 64 -3.11 -8.22 9.48
C LEU A 64 -2.53 -7.84 8.11
N GLY A 65 -2.95 -6.73 7.58
CA GLY A 65 -2.46 -6.20 6.32
C GLY A 65 -2.92 -4.77 6.10
N VAL A 66 -2.24 -4.07 5.22
CA VAL A 66 -2.57 -2.67 4.89
C VAL A 66 -2.25 -2.40 3.43
N ILE A 67 -3.07 -1.58 2.79
CA ILE A 67 -2.83 -1.03 1.47
C ILE A 67 -3.03 0.48 1.51
N LEU A 68 -2.05 1.21 1.03
CA LEU A 68 -2.14 2.67 0.85
C LEU A 68 -2.13 2.98 -0.63
N THR A 69 -3.23 3.53 -1.12
CA THR A 69 -3.37 3.90 -2.52
C THR A 69 -3.88 5.33 -2.60
N GLY A 70 -3.21 6.13 -3.40
CA GLY A 70 -3.61 7.51 -3.63
C GLY A 70 -3.84 7.79 -5.10
N HIS A 71 -4.61 8.83 -5.40
CA HIS A 71 -4.82 9.27 -6.77
C HIS A 71 -4.78 10.80 -6.85
N ASP A 72 -4.52 11.27 -8.05
CA ASP A 72 -4.45 12.69 -8.37
C ASP A 72 -5.71 13.20 -9.10
N GLY A 73 -6.80 12.44 -9.08
CA GLY A 73 -8.02 12.70 -9.83
C GLY A 73 -8.01 12.08 -11.23
N ARG A 74 -6.87 11.49 -11.63
CA ARG A 74 -6.71 10.90 -12.97
C ARG A 74 -6.22 9.46 -12.91
N ARG A 75 -5.12 9.22 -12.20
CA ARG A 75 -4.49 7.90 -12.04
C ARG A 75 -4.23 7.62 -10.58
N ALA A 76 -4.20 6.35 -10.22
CA ALA A 76 -3.88 5.93 -8.87
C ALA A 76 -2.55 5.19 -8.83
N ILE A 77 -1.87 5.27 -7.67
CA ILE A 77 -0.67 4.52 -7.40
C ILE A 77 -0.79 3.81 -6.05
N VAL A 78 -0.45 2.52 -6.02
CA VAL A 78 -0.31 1.77 -4.78
C VAL A 78 1.08 2.04 -4.22
N HIS A 79 1.16 2.70 -3.06
CA HIS A 79 2.44 3.02 -2.43
C HIS A 79 2.93 1.90 -1.52
N HIS A 80 2.02 1.30 -0.74
CA HIS A 80 2.37 0.21 0.16
C HIS A 80 1.26 -0.82 0.15
N LEU A 81 1.63 -2.07 -0.04
CA LEU A 81 0.77 -3.23 0.19
C LEU A 81 1.59 -4.23 1.00
N CYS A 82 1.15 -4.49 2.22
CA CYS A 82 1.89 -5.33 3.15
C CYS A 82 0.94 -6.22 3.92
N VAL A 83 1.29 -7.50 4.04
CA VAL A 83 0.55 -8.48 4.84
C VAL A 83 1.47 -9.03 5.91
N HIS A 84 0.95 -9.14 7.13
CA HIS A 84 1.68 -9.69 8.26
C HIS A 84 2.20 -11.10 7.90
N PRO A 85 3.49 -11.38 8.17
CA PRO A 85 4.11 -12.65 7.75
C PRO A 85 3.38 -13.90 8.24
N ASP A 86 2.78 -13.85 9.43
CA ASP A 86 2.08 -14.99 10.01
C ASP A 86 0.69 -15.21 9.41
N TYR A 87 0.21 -14.30 8.58
CA TYR A 87 -1.15 -14.35 8.01
C TYR A 87 -1.14 -14.37 6.49
N ARG A 88 -0.04 -14.79 5.90
CA ARG A 88 0.06 -14.96 4.44
C ARG A 88 -0.72 -16.18 3.98
N ARG A 89 -1.00 -16.24 2.67
CA ARG A 89 -1.74 -17.31 2.00
C ARG A 89 -3.20 -17.45 2.46
N LEU A 90 -3.75 -16.40 3.07
CA LEU A 90 -5.17 -16.33 3.43
C LEU A 90 -5.98 -15.45 2.48
N GLY A 91 -5.35 -14.94 1.42
CA GLY A 91 -6.01 -14.06 0.46
C GLY A 91 -6.15 -12.62 0.92
N ILE A 92 -5.45 -12.19 1.96
CA ILE A 92 -5.59 -10.84 2.52
C ILE A 92 -5.16 -9.77 1.52
N ALA A 93 -4.01 -9.95 0.86
CA ALA A 93 -3.53 -8.98 -0.14
C ALA A 93 -4.55 -8.79 -1.26
N ARG A 94 -5.14 -9.89 -1.71
CA ARG A 94 -6.16 -9.88 -2.76
C ARG A 94 -7.43 -9.14 -2.32
N LEU A 95 -7.88 -9.37 -1.08
CA LEU A 95 -9.04 -8.66 -0.52
C LEU A 95 -8.78 -7.15 -0.43
N LEU A 96 -7.60 -6.77 0.06
CA LEU A 96 -7.20 -5.37 0.15
C LEU A 96 -7.18 -4.71 -1.22
N LEU A 97 -6.58 -5.38 -2.20
CA LEU A 97 -6.49 -4.85 -3.56
C LEU A 97 -7.87 -4.71 -4.20
N GLN A 98 -8.74 -5.70 -4.01
CA GLN A 98 -10.09 -5.63 -4.53
C GLN A 98 -10.89 -4.47 -3.94
N SER A 99 -10.79 -4.27 -2.63
CA SER A 99 -11.44 -3.12 -1.96
C SER A 99 -10.94 -1.79 -2.53
N THR A 100 -9.63 -1.71 -2.79
CA THR A 100 -9.02 -0.53 -3.39
C THR A 100 -9.52 -0.28 -4.80
N GLU A 101 -9.56 -1.31 -5.63
CA GLU A 101 -10.03 -1.19 -7.02
C GLU A 101 -11.48 -0.76 -7.07
N ASP A 102 -12.32 -1.33 -6.21
CA ASP A 102 -13.74 -0.94 -6.13
C ASP A 102 -13.89 0.52 -5.70
N ALA A 103 -13.12 0.96 -4.72
CA ALA A 103 -13.14 2.35 -4.24
C ALA A 103 -12.67 3.31 -5.33
N LEU A 104 -11.62 2.95 -6.08
CA LEU A 104 -11.12 3.77 -7.19
C LEU A 104 -12.16 3.88 -8.32
N ARG A 105 -12.82 2.79 -8.66
CA ARG A 105 -13.90 2.82 -9.66
C ARG A 105 -15.03 3.75 -9.22
N ALA A 106 -15.39 3.70 -7.94
CA ALA A 106 -16.42 4.58 -7.39
C ALA A 106 -16.05 6.06 -7.47
N GLU A 107 -14.76 6.38 -7.48
CA GLU A 107 -14.27 7.76 -7.63
C GLU A 107 -13.95 8.13 -9.09
N GLY A 108 -14.26 7.25 -10.04
CA GLY A 108 -14.05 7.53 -11.46
C GLY A 108 -12.61 7.36 -11.93
N ILE A 109 -11.77 6.72 -11.14
CA ILE A 109 -10.38 6.44 -11.52
C ILE A 109 -10.34 5.17 -12.37
N SER A 110 -9.76 5.27 -13.55
CA SER A 110 -9.81 4.19 -14.53
C SER A 110 -8.52 3.38 -14.65
N LYS A 111 -7.46 3.76 -13.96
CA LYS A 111 -6.20 3.01 -14.01
C LYS A 111 -5.39 3.19 -12.75
N VAL A 112 -4.81 2.09 -12.29
CA VAL A 112 -3.96 2.05 -11.10
C VAL A 112 -2.66 1.33 -11.45
N PHE A 113 -1.55 1.77 -10.86
CA PHE A 113 -0.25 1.14 -11.03
C PHE A 113 0.49 1.08 -9.71
N GLY A 114 1.57 0.34 -9.67
CA GLY A 114 2.46 0.25 -8.52
C GLY A 114 3.89 0.08 -8.96
N LEU A 115 4.81 0.35 -8.06
CA LEU A 115 6.24 0.14 -8.26
C LEU A 115 6.68 -1.00 -7.36
N VAL A 116 7.34 -1.98 -7.94
CA VAL A 116 7.76 -3.20 -7.24
C VAL A 116 9.25 -3.37 -7.47
N PHE A 117 10.01 -3.62 -6.40
CA PHE A 117 11.43 -3.93 -6.57
C PHE A 117 11.60 -5.14 -7.48
N LYS A 118 12.51 -5.04 -8.44
CA LYS A 118 12.73 -6.12 -9.43
C LYS A 118 13.06 -7.45 -8.79
N ASP A 119 13.80 -7.44 -7.68
CA ASP A 119 14.24 -8.64 -6.99
C ASP A 119 13.21 -9.22 -6.02
N ASN A 120 12.08 -8.56 -5.84
CA ASN A 120 11.00 -9.08 -5.01
C ASN A 120 10.13 -10.03 -5.84
N ASN A 121 10.60 -11.26 -5.99
CA ASN A 121 9.97 -12.25 -6.86
C ASN A 121 8.54 -12.60 -6.44
N ALA A 122 8.31 -12.72 -5.13
CA ALA A 122 6.98 -13.04 -4.62
C ALA A 122 5.97 -11.93 -4.92
N ALA A 123 6.34 -10.67 -4.71
CA ALA A 123 5.48 -9.54 -5.02
C ALA A 123 5.21 -9.43 -6.52
N ASN A 124 6.24 -9.58 -7.35
CA ASN A 124 6.07 -9.53 -8.80
C ASN A 124 5.12 -10.62 -9.30
N ALA A 125 5.24 -11.85 -8.76
CA ALA A 125 4.32 -12.93 -9.10
C ALA A 125 2.88 -12.63 -8.68
N PHE A 126 2.71 -12.04 -7.50
CA PHE A 126 1.39 -11.62 -7.02
C PHE A 126 0.75 -10.60 -7.96
N TRP A 127 1.47 -9.54 -8.30
CA TRP A 127 0.94 -8.48 -9.17
C TRP A 127 0.58 -9.01 -10.56
N GLU A 128 1.42 -9.86 -11.12
CA GLU A 128 1.14 -10.51 -12.41
C GLU A 128 -0.16 -11.33 -12.33
N ALA A 129 -0.32 -12.11 -11.27
CA ALA A 129 -1.52 -12.93 -11.06
C ALA A 129 -2.79 -12.08 -10.88
N GLN A 130 -2.65 -10.84 -10.40
CA GLN A 130 -3.78 -9.92 -10.22
C GLN A 130 -4.09 -9.10 -11.48
N GLY A 131 -3.37 -9.34 -12.57
CA GLY A 131 -3.60 -8.64 -13.84
C GLY A 131 -2.85 -7.33 -13.99
N TYR A 132 -1.86 -7.08 -13.15
CA TYR A 132 -1.02 -5.88 -13.24
C TYR A 132 0.18 -6.18 -14.12
N SER A 133 0.07 -5.80 -15.40
CA SER A 133 1.08 -6.13 -16.41
C SER A 133 2.34 -5.29 -16.23
N LEU A 134 3.49 -5.95 -16.40
CA LEU A 134 4.77 -5.26 -16.41
C LEU A 134 4.89 -4.41 -17.68
N ARG A 135 5.27 -3.14 -17.51
CA ARG A 135 5.56 -2.25 -18.64
C ARG A 135 7.06 -2.28 -18.92
N THR A 136 7.42 -2.72 -20.11
CA THR A 136 8.82 -2.84 -20.53
C THR A 136 9.30 -1.69 -21.40
N ASN A 137 8.37 -0.84 -21.84
CA ASN A 137 8.65 0.30 -22.72
C ASN A 137 8.73 1.64 -21.98
N LEU A 138 8.74 1.62 -20.64
CA LEU A 138 8.83 2.81 -19.81
C LEU A 138 10.04 2.73 -18.90
N ASN A 139 10.66 3.87 -18.68
CA ASN A 139 11.68 4.03 -17.64
C ASN A 139 11.08 4.84 -16.50
N TYR A 140 11.27 4.35 -15.29
CA TYR A 140 10.90 5.12 -14.10
C TYR A 140 12.01 6.12 -13.81
N ARG A 141 11.66 7.40 -13.73
CA ARG A 141 12.59 8.46 -13.40
C ARG A 141 12.01 9.28 -12.26
N ASN A 142 12.82 9.59 -11.27
CA ASN A 142 12.39 10.41 -10.14
C ASN A 142 13.43 11.47 -9.83
N LYS A 143 13.01 12.45 -9.03
CA LYS A 143 13.91 13.45 -8.46
C LYS A 143 13.43 13.77 -7.06
N SER A 144 14.31 13.67 -6.08
CA SER A 144 13.98 14.08 -4.72
C SER A 144 13.92 15.59 -4.64
N LEU A 145 12.82 16.12 -4.11
CA LEU A 145 12.65 17.56 -3.88
C LEU A 145 12.94 17.94 -2.43
N ASN A 146 13.17 16.94 -1.58
CA ASN A 146 13.49 17.11 -0.17
C ASN A 146 14.83 16.43 0.09
N PRO A 147 15.84 17.16 0.67
CA PRO A 147 17.16 16.57 0.89
C PRO A 147 17.16 15.40 1.87
N ASP A 148 16.10 15.27 2.69
CA ASP A 148 15.98 14.17 3.64
C ASP A 148 15.46 12.88 3.00
N ILE A 149 15.09 12.92 1.72
CA ILE A 149 14.69 11.74 0.95
C ILE A 149 15.77 11.42 -0.07
N PRO A 150 16.45 10.26 0.05
CA PRO A 150 17.49 9.88 -0.90
C PRO A 150 16.96 9.75 -2.32
N GLN A 151 17.80 10.09 -3.30
CA GLN A 151 17.43 10.05 -4.72
C GLN A 151 17.06 8.64 -5.19
N GLY A 152 17.59 7.61 -4.57
CA GLY A 152 17.33 6.24 -4.92
C GLY A 152 16.04 5.65 -4.32
N GLU A 153 15.28 6.46 -3.63
CA GLU A 153 14.07 6.01 -2.94
C GLU A 153 12.80 6.24 -3.79
#